data_5480f4f22342b7ad4f2da0926c5a3ca6
#
_entry.id   5480f4f22342b7ad4f2da0926c5a3ca6
#
_cell.length_a   1.000
_cell.length_b   1.000
_cell.length_c   1.000
_cell.angle_alpha   90.00
_cell.angle_beta   90.00
_cell.angle_gamma   90.00
#
_symmetry.space_group_name_H-M   'P 1'
#
loop_
_entity.id
_entity.type
_entity.pdbx_description
1 polymer ?
#
loop_
_entity_poly.entity_id
_entity_poly.type
_entity_poly.pdbx_seq_one_letter_code
_entity_poly.pdbx_strand_id
1 'polypeptide(L)'
;QRVYHVVRRIPYGRVTTYGLIAIHLGSSSSARTVGWALNASHSDSSIPAHRVVNRNGLLTGKHHFRGFELMRQLLESEGIMVEDDKVLDFEQKIWTPK
;
A
#
# COMPACT_ATOMS: atom_id res chain seq x y z
N GLN A 1 -8.41 -6.68 -12.71
CA GLN A 1 -7.92 -7.38 -11.52
C GLN A 1 -8.47 -6.69 -10.27
N ARG A 2 -9.07 -7.47 -9.36
CA ARG A 2 -9.83 -6.93 -8.22
C ARG A 2 -8.96 -6.13 -7.25
N VAL A 3 -7.76 -6.62 -6.94
CA VAL A 3 -6.84 -5.93 -6.05
C VAL A 3 -6.46 -4.56 -6.64
N TYR A 4 -6.11 -4.53 -7.92
CA TYR A 4 -5.68 -3.30 -8.57
C TYR A 4 -6.81 -2.27 -8.61
N HIS A 5 -8.04 -2.73 -8.81
CA HIS A 5 -9.20 -1.84 -8.80
C HIS A 5 -9.34 -1.10 -7.45
N VAL A 6 -9.16 -1.82 -6.35
CA VAL A 6 -9.21 -1.22 -5.01
C VAL A 6 -8.03 -0.28 -4.79
N VAL A 7 -6.82 -0.71 -5.16
CA VAL A 7 -5.61 0.08 -4.92
C VAL A 7 -5.66 1.41 -5.68
N ARG A 8 -6.18 1.41 -6.91
CA ARG A 8 -6.33 2.65 -7.69
C ARG A 8 -7.23 3.67 -7.00
N ARG A 9 -8.11 3.25 -6.10
CA ARG A 9 -9.04 4.13 -5.39
C ARG A 9 -8.44 4.74 -4.13
N ILE A 10 -7.28 4.27 -3.66
CA ILE A 10 -6.65 4.83 -2.48
C ILE A 10 -6.32 6.30 -2.75
N PRO A 11 -6.86 7.25 -1.95
CA PRO A 11 -6.62 8.66 -2.21
C PRO A 11 -5.14 9.04 -2.07
N TYR A 12 -4.74 10.05 -2.83
CA TYR A 12 -3.43 10.70 -2.66
C TYR A 12 -3.29 11.17 -1.20
N GLY A 13 -2.16 10.91 -0.60
CA GLY A 13 -1.91 11.31 0.78
C GLY A 13 -2.49 10.36 1.82
N ARG A 14 -2.95 9.18 1.39
CA ARG A 14 -3.47 8.16 2.29
C ARG A 14 -2.80 6.81 2.03
N VAL A 15 -2.91 5.92 3.02
CA VAL A 15 -2.43 4.55 2.90
C VAL A 15 -3.51 3.58 3.37
N THR A 16 -3.41 2.34 2.92
CA THR A 16 -4.22 1.25 3.47
C THR A 16 -3.32 0.05 3.73
N THR A 17 -3.90 -1.05 4.17
CA THR A 17 -3.13 -2.25 4.50
C THR A 17 -3.54 -3.41 3.62
N TYR A 18 -2.65 -4.38 3.50
CA TYR A 18 -2.95 -5.63 2.78
C TYR A 18 -4.18 -6.31 3.36
N GLY A 19 -4.30 -6.31 4.70
CA GLY A 19 -5.43 -6.95 5.36
C GLY A 19 -6.77 -6.25 5.11
N LEU A 20 -6.78 -4.92 5.10
CA LEU A 20 -8.00 -4.16 4.82
C LEU A 20 -8.48 -4.38 3.39
N ILE A 21 -7.56 -4.46 2.43
CA ILE A 21 -7.92 -4.78 1.05
C ILE A 21 -8.51 -6.19 1.00
N ALA A 22 -7.87 -7.16 1.66
CA ALA A 22 -8.33 -8.53 1.66
C ALA A 22 -9.75 -8.66 2.25
N ILE A 23 -10.00 -7.98 3.36
CA ILE A 23 -11.32 -7.98 4.00
C ILE A 23 -12.38 -7.42 3.03
N HIS A 24 -12.06 -6.32 2.36
CA HIS A 24 -12.97 -5.70 1.41
C HIS A 24 -13.30 -6.64 0.23
N LEU A 25 -12.33 -7.43 -0.23
CA LEU A 25 -12.51 -8.33 -1.37
C LEU A 25 -13.22 -9.63 -1.01
N GLY A 26 -13.27 -9.97 0.26
CA GLY A 26 -14.08 -11.10 0.74
C GLY A 26 -13.30 -12.37 1.04
N SER A 27 -14.02 -13.45 1.27
CA SER A 27 -13.50 -14.68 1.87
C SER A 27 -12.45 -15.42 1.03
N SER A 28 -12.39 -15.18 -0.27
CA SER A 28 -11.39 -15.83 -1.14
C SER A 28 -10.06 -15.09 -1.14
N SER A 29 -9.94 -13.97 -0.43
CA SER A 29 -8.76 -13.12 -0.44
C SER A 29 -8.06 -13.15 0.92
N SER A 30 -6.74 -12.95 0.90
CA SER A 30 -5.95 -12.82 2.11
C SER A 30 -4.93 -11.70 1.92
N ALA A 31 -4.37 -11.20 3.03
CA ALA A 31 -3.30 -10.20 2.94
C ALA A 31 -2.14 -10.73 2.08
N ARG A 32 -1.85 -12.02 2.17
CA ARG A 32 -0.78 -12.65 1.39
C ARG A 32 -1.05 -12.61 -0.11
N THR A 33 -2.28 -12.94 -0.54
CA THR A 33 -2.63 -12.90 -1.96
C THR A 33 -2.66 -11.47 -2.49
N VAL A 34 -3.07 -10.51 -1.68
CA VAL A 34 -3.00 -9.09 -2.03
C VAL A 34 -1.55 -8.68 -2.25
N GLY A 35 -0.64 -9.11 -1.36
CA GLY A 35 0.78 -8.84 -1.51
C GLY A 35 1.35 -9.41 -2.80
N TRP A 36 0.98 -10.62 -3.16
CA TRP A 36 1.42 -11.25 -4.41
C TRP A 36 0.94 -10.44 -5.64
N ALA A 37 -0.32 -10.02 -5.64
CA ALA A 37 -0.86 -9.22 -6.74
C ALA A 37 -0.10 -7.90 -6.89
N LEU A 38 0.17 -7.22 -5.77
CA LEU A 38 0.90 -5.95 -5.80
C LEU A 38 2.35 -6.12 -6.21
N ASN A 39 2.98 -7.22 -5.81
CA ASN A 39 4.34 -7.52 -6.24
C ASN A 39 4.42 -7.59 -7.77
N ALA A 40 3.40 -8.10 -8.43
CA ALA A 40 3.35 -8.20 -9.88
C ALA A 40 3.00 -6.88 -10.57
N SER A 41 2.60 -5.84 -9.82
CA SER A 41 2.09 -4.58 -10.38
C SER A 41 3.15 -3.52 -10.66
N HIS A 42 4.42 -3.77 -10.33
CA HIS A 42 5.44 -2.71 -10.30
C HIS A 42 5.82 -2.17 -11.68
N SER A 43 5.41 -2.83 -12.75
CA SER A 43 5.58 -2.32 -14.12
C SER A 43 4.46 -1.37 -14.53
N ASP A 44 3.39 -1.25 -13.74
CA ASP A 44 2.23 -0.42 -14.06
C ASP A 44 2.15 0.76 -13.09
N SER A 45 2.57 1.93 -13.56
CA SER A 45 2.61 3.14 -12.72
C SER A 45 1.23 3.68 -12.37
N SER A 46 0.17 3.18 -13.00
CA SER A 46 -1.20 3.59 -12.67
C SER A 46 -1.69 2.95 -11.36
N ILE A 47 -0.96 1.97 -10.84
CA ILE A 47 -1.32 1.28 -9.60
C ILE A 47 -0.42 1.79 -8.48
N PRO A 48 -0.95 2.60 -7.55
CA PRO A 48 -0.14 3.22 -6.51
C PRO A 48 0.18 2.23 -5.38
N ALA A 49 0.97 1.21 -5.69
CA ALA A 49 1.32 0.16 -4.75
C ALA A 49 2.05 0.68 -3.51
N HIS A 50 2.70 1.86 -3.61
CA HIS A 50 3.36 2.50 -2.47
C HIS A 50 2.39 2.91 -1.36
N ARG A 51 1.09 3.00 -1.66
CA ARG A 51 0.07 3.37 -0.67
C ARG A 51 -0.45 2.17 0.12
N VAL A 52 0.19 1.00 -0.02
CA VAL A 52 -0.20 -0.20 0.73
C VAL A 52 0.94 -0.60 1.64
N VAL A 53 0.65 -0.64 2.95
CA VAL A 53 1.62 -0.97 3.99
C VAL A 53 1.08 -2.13 4.82
N ASN A 54 1.88 -2.63 5.77
CA ASN A 54 1.37 -3.68 6.63
C ASN A 54 0.48 -3.08 7.75
N ARG A 55 -0.11 -3.94 8.57
CA ARG A 55 -1.06 -3.52 9.62
C ARG A 55 -0.43 -2.58 10.66
N ASN A 56 0.88 -2.55 10.76
CA ASN A 56 1.60 -1.67 11.68
C ASN A 56 2.12 -0.40 11.02
N GLY A 57 1.78 -0.17 9.74
CA GLY A 57 2.26 0.97 8.99
C GLY A 57 3.67 0.80 8.44
N LEU A 58 4.22 -0.41 8.47
CA LEU A 58 5.58 -0.66 7.98
C LEU A 58 5.60 -0.86 6.46
N LEU A 59 6.67 -0.36 5.84
CA LEU A 59 6.88 -0.41 4.41
C LEU A 59 7.45 -1.78 3.99
N THR A 60 6.71 -2.85 4.23
CA THR A 60 7.19 -4.20 3.95
C THR A 60 7.31 -4.50 2.46
N GLY A 61 6.62 -3.74 1.62
CA GLY A 61 6.69 -3.89 0.17
C GLY A 61 7.88 -3.20 -0.49
N LYS A 62 8.73 -2.52 0.27
CA LYS A 62 9.82 -1.71 -0.29
C LYS A 62 10.80 -2.52 -1.15
N HIS A 63 10.95 -3.80 -0.85
CA HIS A 63 11.89 -4.68 -1.56
C HIS A 63 11.49 -4.95 -3.00
N HIS A 64 10.25 -4.67 -3.36
CA HIS A 64 9.74 -4.88 -4.72
C HIS A 64 9.84 -3.63 -5.59
N PHE A 65 10.26 -2.50 -5.02
CA PHE A 65 10.49 -1.27 -5.75
C PHE A 65 11.92 -1.19 -6.24
N ARG A 66 12.15 -0.39 -7.27
CA ARG A 66 13.51 -0.09 -7.72
C ARG A 66 14.20 0.76 -6.66
N GLY A 67 15.10 0.13 -5.91
CA GLY A 67 15.75 0.80 -4.79
C GLY A 67 14.84 0.82 -3.56
N PHE A 68 15.44 0.56 -2.41
CA PHE A 68 14.70 0.42 -1.15
C PHE A 68 14.06 1.73 -0.68
N GLU A 69 14.55 2.87 -1.18
CA GLU A 69 14.07 4.17 -0.77
C GLU A 69 12.92 4.71 -1.62
N LEU A 70 12.63 4.08 -2.76
CA LEU A 70 11.63 4.61 -3.68
C LEU A 70 10.24 4.67 -3.04
N MET A 71 9.85 3.63 -2.34
CA MET A 71 8.54 3.60 -1.69
C MET A 71 8.39 4.75 -0.70
N ARG A 72 9.42 4.98 0.14
CA ARG A 72 9.43 6.10 1.09
C ARG A 72 9.36 7.43 0.37
N GLN A 73 10.15 7.60 -0.70
CA GLN A 73 10.15 8.85 -1.46
C GLN A 73 8.79 9.16 -2.07
N LEU A 74 8.11 8.15 -2.60
CA LEU A 74 6.77 8.32 -3.15
C LEU A 74 5.78 8.74 -2.08
N LEU A 75 5.80 8.10 -0.91
CA LEU A 75 4.93 8.46 0.20
C LEU A 75 5.22 9.88 0.69
N GLU A 76 6.49 10.24 0.84
CA GLU A 76 6.86 11.57 1.32
C GLU A 76 6.46 12.65 0.32
N SER A 77 6.50 12.35 -0.98
CA SER A 77 6.03 13.30 -1.99
C SER A 77 4.53 13.59 -1.87
N GLU A 78 3.79 12.71 -1.22
CA GLU A 78 2.36 12.90 -0.95
C GLU A 78 2.08 13.49 0.43
N GLY A 79 3.12 13.89 1.16
CA GLY A 79 2.96 14.45 2.50
C GLY A 79 2.86 13.41 3.62
N ILE A 80 3.11 12.15 3.31
CA ILE A 80 3.12 11.08 4.31
C ILE A 80 4.55 10.89 4.80
N MET A 81 4.81 11.25 6.06
CA MET A 81 6.17 11.14 6.60
C MET A 81 6.45 9.72 7.05
N VAL A 82 7.70 9.29 6.87
CA VAL A 82 8.15 7.94 7.19
C VAL A 82 9.40 8.02 8.05
N GLU A 83 9.43 7.24 9.14
CA GLU A 83 10.58 7.14 10.01
C GLU A 83 10.80 5.68 10.37
N ASP A 84 12.01 5.19 10.21
CA ASP A 84 12.37 3.78 10.45
C ASP A 84 11.44 2.82 9.69
N ASP A 85 11.21 3.13 8.41
CA ASP A 85 10.33 2.35 7.52
C ASP A 85 8.89 2.27 7.99
N LYS A 86 8.45 3.20 8.84
CA LYS A 86 7.10 3.21 9.37
C LYS A 86 6.44 4.54 9.09
N VAL A 87 5.18 4.49 8.64
CA VAL A 87 4.36 5.68 8.40
C VAL A 87 4.08 6.37 9.73
N LEU A 88 4.42 7.67 9.82
CA LEU A 88 4.06 8.49 10.98
C LEU A 88 2.59 8.91 10.86
N ASP A 89 1.95 9.08 12.02
CA ASP A 89 0.53 9.44 12.10
C ASP A 89 -0.35 8.44 11.33
N PHE A 90 -0.02 7.17 11.43
CA PHE A 90 -0.66 6.11 10.66
C PHE A 90 -2.18 6.14 10.81
N GLU A 91 -2.67 6.33 12.04
CA GLU A 91 -4.11 6.34 12.30
C GLU A 91 -4.84 7.47 11.57
N GLN A 92 -4.18 8.61 11.34
CA GLN A 92 -4.75 9.73 10.60
C GLN A 92 -4.63 9.54 9.08
N LYS A 93 -3.71 8.70 8.64
CA LYS A 93 -3.44 8.51 7.21
C LYS A 93 -4.14 7.29 6.62
N ILE A 94 -4.64 6.40 7.47
CA ILE A 94 -5.22 5.16 7.00
C ILE A 94 -6.57 5.42 6.31
N TRP A 95 -6.76 4.72 5.18
CA TRP A 95 -8.00 4.73 4.41
C TRP A 95 -8.55 3.32 4.38
N THR A 96 -9.83 3.18 4.65
CA THR A 96 -10.50 1.88 4.63
C THR A 96 -11.27 1.74 3.32
N PRO A 97 -11.02 0.69 2.53
CA PRO A 97 -11.76 0.46 1.28
C PRO A 97 -13.26 0.34 1.52
N LYS A 98 -14.04 0.88 0.60
CA LYS A 98 -15.50 0.84 0.66
C LYS A 98 -16.11 0.34 -0.62
#